data_43e5e7cf69277084cd92fbb46f990336
#
_entry.id   43e5e7cf69277084cd92fbb46f990336
#
_cell.length_a   1.000
_cell.length_b   1.000
_cell.length_c   1.000
_cell.angle_alpha   90.00
_cell.angle_beta   90.00
_cell.angle_gamma   90.00
#
_symmetry.space_group_name_H-M   'P 1'
#
loop_
_entity.id
_entity.type
_entity.pdbx_description
1 polymer ?
#
loop_
_entity_poly.entity_id
_entity_poly.type
_entity_poly.pdbx_seq_one_letter_code
_entity_poly.pdbx_strand_id
1 'polypeptide(L)'
;EIATFRKDIGKGRRPSSVDYTDIEGDVKRRDLTINALFYDMDRGEIVDLVGGIKDLKRKKIRTVGKPVERFDEDPLRKMRALRFQGALGGKLGRETENALRQNPSLKGVSKERIRDEFVKSIKKAKSTKKYLQLADELGFTKQILPRYQISIPYINENDYILFLAWILRKNDVNSIRKLNGLAYPNQDIVNIQFLNVLQSFKPQNIFLIKKFQEKTKLSKGQIL
;
A
#
# COMPACT_ATOMS: atom_id res chain seq x y z
N GLU A 1 -21.00 -9.43 1.33
CA GLU A 1 -21.36 -8.73 0.09
C GLU A 1 -21.62 -9.80 -0.97
N ILE A 2 -22.81 -9.83 -1.55
CA ILE A 2 -23.16 -10.73 -2.64
C ILE A 2 -22.96 -9.94 -3.93
N ALA A 3 -22.14 -10.44 -4.84
CA ALA A 3 -21.89 -9.84 -6.14
C ALA A 3 -21.97 -10.91 -7.24
N THR A 4 -22.54 -10.55 -8.37
CA THR A 4 -22.57 -11.37 -9.56
C THR A 4 -21.21 -11.40 -10.26
N PHE A 5 -20.91 -12.47 -10.97
CA PHE A 5 -19.73 -12.54 -11.83
C PHE A 5 -19.85 -11.50 -12.94
N ARG A 6 -18.78 -10.75 -13.17
CA ARG A 6 -18.79 -9.67 -14.13
C ARG A 6 -17.48 -9.58 -14.91
N LYS A 7 -17.58 -9.04 -16.11
CA LYS A 7 -16.47 -8.60 -16.94
C LYS A 7 -16.49 -7.09 -17.00
N ASP A 8 -15.39 -6.46 -16.67
CA ASP A 8 -15.24 -5.02 -16.72
C ASP A 8 -14.91 -4.58 -18.18
N ILE A 9 -15.64 -3.60 -18.73
CA ILE A 9 -15.40 -3.04 -20.06
C ILE A 9 -14.81 -1.65 -19.88
N GLY A 10 -13.64 -1.41 -20.50
CA GLY A 10 -12.89 -0.17 -20.39
C GLY A 10 -11.64 -0.30 -19.52
N LYS A 11 -10.94 0.83 -19.31
CA LYS A 11 -9.69 0.89 -18.54
C LYS A 11 -9.91 1.56 -17.18
N GLY A 12 -9.12 1.15 -16.17
CA GLY A 12 -9.10 1.76 -14.85
C GLY A 12 -10.07 1.10 -13.85
N ARG A 13 -10.25 1.74 -12.69
CA ARG A 13 -11.07 1.21 -11.59
C ARG A 13 -12.56 1.25 -11.87
N ARG A 14 -13.03 2.23 -12.64
CA ARG A 14 -14.43 2.37 -13.02
C ARG A 14 -14.52 2.01 -14.50
N PRO A 15 -14.95 0.77 -14.80
CA PRO A 15 -15.21 0.40 -16.18
C PRO A 15 -16.33 1.29 -16.76
N SER A 16 -16.30 1.51 -18.07
CA SER A 16 -17.34 2.26 -18.77
C SER A 16 -18.68 1.52 -18.72
N SER A 17 -18.64 0.21 -18.71
CA SER A 17 -19.78 -0.69 -18.47
C SER A 17 -19.33 -2.01 -17.84
N VAL A 18 -20.28 -2.78 -17.39
CA VAL A 18 -20.06 -4.11 -16.81
C VAL A 18 -20.98 -5.08 -17.51
N ASP A 19 -20.42 -6.15 -18.05
CA ASP A 19 -21.19 -7.29 -18.56
C ASP A 19 -21.20 -8.41 -17.52
N TYR A 20 -22.31 -9.10 -17.42
CA TYR A 20 -22.37 -10.36 -16.67
C TYR A 20 -21.57 -11.42 -17.40
N THR A 21 -20.87 -12.26 -16.65
CA THR A 21 -20.02 -13.32 -17.19
C THR A 21 -20.07 -14.54 -16.28
N ASP A 22 -19.37 -15.58 -16.68
CA ASP A 22 -19.09 -16.74 -15.85
C ASP A 22 -17.92 -16.50 -14.87
N ILE A 23 -17.60 -17.51 -14.09
CA ILE A 23 -16.49 -17.48 -13.13
C ILE A 23 -15.15 -17.25 -13.82
N GLU A 24 -14.94 -17.76 -15.03
CA GLU A 24 -13.71 -17.60 -15.79
C GLU A 24 -13.48 -16.14 -16.21
N GLY A 25 -14.54 -15.46 -16.63
CA GLY A 25 -14.50 -14.04 -16.96
C GLY A 25 -14.20 -13.18 -15.74
N ASP A 26 -14.80 -13.51 -14.57
CA ASP A 26 -14.52 -12.78 -13.32
C ASP A 26 -13.08 -13.00 -12.85
N VAL A 27 -12.53 -14.20 -12.96
CA VAL A 27 -11.12 -14.49 -12.66
C VAL A 27 -10.20 -13.61 -13.50
N LYS A 28 -10.44 -13.51 -14.81
CA LYS A 28 -9.58 -12.77 -15.75
C LYS A 28 -9.45 -11.29 -15.43
N ARG A 29 -10.45 -10.65 -14.78
CA ARG A 29 -10.35 -9.24 -14.39
C ARG A 29 -9.65 -8.99 -13.06
N ARG A 30 -9.40 -10.04 -12.25
CA ARG A 30 -8.76 -9.92 -10.93
C ARG A 30 -7.30 -9.56 -11.06
N ASP A 31 -6.74 -8.97 -9.99
CA ASP A 31 -5.37 -8.48 -9.97
C ASP A 31 -4.33 -9.59 -9.74
N LEU A 32 -4.52 -10.37 -8.69
CA LEU A 32 -3.56 -11.36 -8.21
C LEU A 32 -4.19 -12.75 -8.11
N THR A 33 -3.41 -13.79 -8.38
CA THR A 33 -3.86 -15.18 -8.31
C THR A 33 -4.42 -15.55 -6.93
N ILE A 34 -3.80 -15.05 -5.85
CA ILE A 34 -4.23 -15.27 -4.47
C ILE A 34 -5.57 -14.59 -4.11
N ASN A 35 -6.02 -13.64 -4.93
CA ASN A 35 -7.30 -12.94 -4.78
C ASN A 35 -8.35 -13.46 -5.80
N ALA A 36 -8.02 -14.49 -6.56
CA ALA A 36 -8.87 -15.06 -7.61
C ALA A 36 -9.33 -16.47 -7.24
N LEU A 37 -9.57 -16.71 -5.96
CA LEU A 37 -10.14 -17.91 -5.41
C LEU A 37 -11.64 -17.70 -5.17
N PHE A 38 -12.44 -18.73 -5.40
CA PHE A 38 -13.87 -18.75 -5.14
C PHE A 38 -14.20 -19.93 -4.26
N TYR A 39 -15.34 -19.87 -3.61
CA TYR A 39 -15.87 -20.98 -2.83
C TYR A 39 -17.21 -21.39 -3.43
N ASP A 40 -17.29 -22.65 -3.87
CA ASP A 40 -18.53 -23.27 -4.31
C ASP A 40 -19.31 -23.73 -3.07
N MET A 41 -20.43 -23.07 -2.80
CA MET A 41 -21.22 -23.36 -1.60
C MET A 41 -21.98 -24.68 -1.71
N ASP A 42 -22.33 -25.11 -2.92
CA ASP A 42 -23.08 -26.33 -3.14
C ASP A 42 -22.19 -27.59 -2.99
N ARG A 43 -20.95 -27.47 -3.45
CA ARG A 43 -19.95 -28.54 -3.38
C ARG A 43 -19.06 -28.47 -2.13
N GLY A 44 -19.05 -27.34 -1.42
CA GLY A 44 -18.17 -27.13 -0.27
C GLY A 44 -16.69 -27.03 -0.64
N GLU A 45 -16.35 -26.65 -1.88
CA GLU A 45 -15.00 -26.70 -2.42
C GLU A 45 -14.47 -25.32 -2.84
N ILE A 46 -13.14 -25.18 -2.81
CA ILE A 46 -12.47 -23.98 -3.34
C ILE A 46 -12.21 -24.20 -4.84
N VAL A 47 -12.71 -23.27 -5.65
CA VAL A 47 -12.45 -23.21 -7.10
C VAL A 47 -11.25 -22.32 -7.35
N ASP A 48 -10.19 -22.90 -7.92
CA ASP A 48 -8.91 -22.22 -8.23
C ASP A 48 -8.55 -22.44 -9.71
N LEU A 49 -8.87 -21.47 -10.54
CA LEU A 49 -8.62 -21.51 -11.98
C LEU A 49 -7.23 -21.00 -12.40
N VAL A 50 -6.46 -20.42 -11.46
CA VAL A 50 -5.19 -19.70 -11.79
C VAL A 50 -4.00 -20.12 -10.93
N GLY A 51 -4.18 -21.10 -10.06
CA GLY A 51 -3.14 -21.60 -9.17
C GLY A 51 -2.90 -20.73 -7.94
N GLY A 52 -3.92 -20.00 -7.49
CA GLY A 52 -3.86 -19.11 -6.35
C GLY A 52 -3.59 -19.82 -5.02
N ILE A 53 -4.14 -21.03 -4.81
CA ILE A 53 -3.86 -21.87 -3.62
C ILE A 53 -2.37 -22.21 -3.54
N LYS A 54 -1.78 -22.62 -4.66
CA LYS A 54 -0.35 -22.94 -4.74
C LYS A 54 0.51 -21.72 -4.44
N ASP A 55 0.14 -20.57 -5.02
CA ASP A 55 0.84 -19.31 -4.79
C ASP A 55 0.71 -18.86 -3.32
N LEU A 56 -0.48 -18.99 -2.73
CA LEU A 56 -0.72 -18.65 -1.32
C LEU A 56 0.12 -19.51 -0.37
N LYS A 57 0.15 -20.84 -0.58
CA LYS A 57 0.99 -21.77 0.21
C LYS A 57 2.47 -21.43 0.11
N ARG A 58 2.94 -20.99 -1.07
CA ARG A 58 4.33 -20.58 -1.32
C ARG A 58 4.61 -19.11 -0.97
N LYS A 59 3.61 -18.37 -0.53
CA LYS A 59 3.66 -16.92 -0.30
C LYS A 59 4.19 -16.16 -1.53
N LYS A 60 3.80 -16.60 -2.72
CA LYS A 60 4.21 -16.03 -3.99
C LYS A 60 3.13 -15.09 -4.52
N ILE A 61 3.51 -13.87 -4.87
CA ILE A 61 2.61 -12.86 -5.43
C ILE A 61 2.77 -12.86 -6.95
N ARG A 62 1.71 -13.27 -7.64
CA ARG A 62 1.65 -13.35 -9.09
C ARG A 62 0.35 -12.72 -9.60
N THR A 63 0.41 -11.98 -10.71
CA THR A 63 -0.78 -11.44 -11.36
C THR A 63 -1.59 -12.55 -12.02
N VAL A 64 -2.89 -12.32 -12.17
CA VAL A 64 -3.71 -13.10 -13.09
C VAL A 64 -3.39 -12.64 -14.51
N GLY A 65 -2.98 -13.55 -15.39
CA GLY A 65 -2.53 -13.20 -16.75
C GLY A 65 -1.19 -12.45 -16.77
N LYS A 66 -0.94 -11.73 -17.87
CA LYS A 66 0.34 -11.04 -18.09
C LYS A 66 0.46 -9.78 -17.21
N PRO A 67 1.54 -9.65 -16.42
CA PRO A 67 1.68 -8.54 -15.48
C PRO A 67 1.62 -7.15 -16.13
N VAL A 68 2.24 -6.99 -17.29
CA VAL A 68 2.25 -5.71 -18.02
C VAL A 68 0.84 -5.27 -18.35
N GLU A 69 0.03 -6.15 -18.95
CA GLU A 69 -1.35 -5.87 -19.31
C GLU A 69 -2.19 -5.48 -18.07
N ARG A 70 -2.04 -6.24 -16.97
CA ARG A 70 -2.75 -5.98 -15.70
C ARG A 70 -2.37 -4.63 -15.07
N PHE A 71 -1.11 -4.25 -15.16
CA PHE A 71 -0.62 -2.98 -14.60
C PHE A 71 -0.96 -1.78 -15.48
N ASP A 72 -1.10 -1.97 -16.80
CA ASP A 72 -1.54 -0.93 -17.72
C ASP A 72 -3.05 -0.63 -17.60
N GLU A 73 -3.86 -1.65 -17.26
CA GLU A 73 -5.29 -1.47 -16.98
C GLU A 73 -5.55 -0.60 -15.73
N ASP A 74 -4.85 -0.88 -14.63
CA ASP A 74 -4.88 -0.06 -13.41
C ASP A 74 -3.50 -0.07 -12.74
N PRO A 75 -2.72 1.02 -12.87
CA PRO A 75 -1.39 1.10 -12.29
C PRO A 75 -1.35 0.92 -10.77
N LEU A 76 -2.47 1.13 -10.04
CA LEU A 76 -2.55 0.87 -8.61
C LEU A 76 -2.34 -0.61 -8.26
N ARG A 77 -2.61 -1.54 -9.18
CA ARG A 77 -2.34 -2.97 -9.00
C ARG A 77 -0.87 -3.26 -8.68
N LYS A 78 0.05 -2.39 -9.13
CA LYS A 78 1.47 -2.45 -8.78
C LYS A 78 1.68 -2.30 -7.27
N MET A 79 1.07 -1.28 -6.66
CA MET A 79 1.14 -1.08 -5.20
C MET A 79 0.41 -2.20 -4.44
N ARG A 80 -0.69 -2.71 -4.99
CA ARG A 80 -1.40 -3.85 -4.40
C ARG A 80 -0.52 -5.09 -4.37
N ALA A 81 0.25 -5.37 -5.44
CA ALA A 81 1.21 -6.48 -5.46
C ALA A 81 2.26 -6.33 -4.35
N LEU A 82 2.82 -5.13 -4.16
CA LEU A 82 3.75 -4.83 -3.06
C LEU A 82 3.08 -5.00 -1.68
N ARG A 83 1.85 -4.51 -1.52
CA ARG A 83 1.11 -4.66 -0.27
C ARG A 83 0.89 -6.13 0.11
N PHE A 84 0.45 -6.96 -0.82
CA PHE A 84 0.24 -8.38 -0.55
C PHE A 84 1.57 -9.12 -0.31
N GLN A 85 2.64 -8.73 -1.00
CA GLN A 85 3.98 -9.24 -0.73
C GLN A 85 4.39 -8.93 0.72
N GLY A 86 4.26 -7.67 1.15
CA GLY A 86 4.55 -7.25 2.53
C GLY A 86 3.68 -7.94 3.58
N ALA A 87 2.37 -8.05 3.32
CA ALA A 87 1.41 -8.69 4.23
C ALA A 87 1.65 -10.19 4.41
N LEU A 88 1.98 -10.91 3.35
CA LEU A 88 2.30 -12.33 3.42
C LEU A 88 3.75 -12.61 3.88
N GLY A 89 4.63 -11.60 3.79
CA GLY A 89 6.07 -11.77 4.00
C GLY A 89 6.67 -12.73 2.96
N GLY A 90 6.13 -12.71 1.74
CA GLY A 90 6.48 -13.61 0.66
C GLY A 90 7.40 -12.98 -0.39
N LYS A 91 7.35 -13.52 -1.62
CA LYS A 91 8.15 -13.05 -2.75
C LYS A 91 7.26 -12.68 -3.94
N LEU A 92 7.69 -11.74 -4.74
CA LEU A 92 7.08 -11.49 -6.05
C LEU A 92 7.40 -12.64 -7.01
N GLY A 93 6.47 -12.98 -7.88
CA GLY A 93 6.75 -13.86 -9.02
C GLY A 93 7.69 -13.15 -10.00
N ARG A 94 8.59 -13.89 -10.65
CA ARG A 94 9.62 -13.33 -11.54
C ARG A 94 9.07 -12.37 -12.59
N GLU A 95 8.02 -12.75 -13.30
CA GLU A 95 7.39 -11.90 -14.33
C GLU A 95 6.73 -10.65 -13.70
N THR A 96 6.06 -10.83 -12.54
CA THR A 96 5.45 -9.72 -11.81
C THR A 96 6.50 -8.71 -11.35
N GLU A 97 7.62 -9.18 -10.80
CA GLU A 97 8.72 -8.34 -10.36
C GLU A 97 9.39 -7.61 -11.54
N ASN A 98 9.64 -8.32 -12.64
CA ASN A 98 10.21 -7.72 -13.85
C ASN A 98 9.34 -6.59 -14.39
N ALA A 99 8.02 -6.79 -14.46
CA ALA A 99 7.09 -5.76 -14.91
C ALA A 99 7.05 -4.54 -13.97
N LEU A 100 7.17 -4.74 -12.65
CA LEU A 100 7.28 -3.65 -11.68
C LEU A 100 8.57 -2.85 -11.87
N ARG A 101 9.70 -3.52 -12.10
CA ARG A 101 11.01 -2.88 -12.34
C ARG A 101 11.03 -2.09 -13.64
N GLN A 102 10.44 -2.63 -14.70
CA GLN A 102 10.38 -1.98 -16.01
C GLN A 102 9.55 -0.69 -15.99
N ASN A 103 8.44 -0.67 -15.25
CA ASN A 103 7.55 0.48 -15.21
C ASN A 103 6.95 0.69 -13.82
N PRO A 104 7.63 1.42 -12.90
CA PRO A 104 7.09 1.75 -11.57
C PRO A 104 6.07 2.90 -11.61
N SER A 105 5.80 3.50 -12.76
CA SER A 105 4.92 4.68 -12.87
C SER A 105 3.51 4.41 -12.36
N LEU A 106 3.00 5.34 -11.54
CA LEU A 106 1.63 5.39 -11.04
C LEU A 106 0.81 6.48 -11.74
N LYS A 107 1.25 6.93 -12.93
CA LYS A 107 0.53 7.94 -13.72
C LYS A 107 -0.92 7.51 -13.95
N GLY A 108 -1.86 8.45 -13.78
CA GLY A 108 -3.29 8.20 -13.91
C GLY A 108 -3.98 7.69 -12.63
N VAL A 109 -3.23 7.37 -11.57
CA VAL A 109 -3.81 7.04 -10.26
C VAL A 109 -3.95 8.31 -9.43
N SER A 110 -5.10 8.52 -8.78
CA SER A 110 -5.30 9.68 -7.90
C SER A 110 -4.43 9.56 -6.63
N LYS A 111 -4.05 10.71 -6.08
CA LYS A 111 -3.19 10.80 -4.89
C LYS A 111 -3.83 10.13 -3.67
N GLU A 112 -5.14 10.24 -3.53
CA GLU A 112 -5.91 9.59 -2.47
C GLU A 112 -5.77 8.06 -2.55
N ARG A 113 -5.89 7.48 -3.76
CA ARG A 113 -5.74 6.04 -3.97
C ARG A 113 -4.31 5.57 -3.66
N ILE A 114 -3.30 6.34 -4.07
CA ILE A 114 -1.89 6.05 -3.77
C ILE A 114 -1.67 6.07 -2.26
N ARG A 115 -2.08 7.15 -1.58
CA ARG A 115 -2.00 7.29 -0.12
C ARG A 115 -2.69 6.12 0.59
N ASP A 116 -3.96 5.84 0.24
CA ASP A 116 -4.75 4.80 0.92
C ASP A 116 -4.11 3.42 0.78
N GLU A 117 -3.58 3.10 -0.41
CA GLU A 117 -2.92 1.82 -0.64
C GLU A 117 -1.58 1.75 0.12
N PHE A 118 -0.84 2.85 0.18
CA PHE A 118 0.39 2.94 0.98
C PHE A 118 0.13 2.76 2.47
N VAL A 119 -0.85 3.50 3.04
CA VAL A 119 -1.26 3.37 4.44
C VAL A 119 -1.71 1.94 4.77
N LYS A 120 -2.51 1.31 3.88
CA LYS A 120 -2.87 -0.11 4.03
C LYS A 120 -1.66 -1.02 4.01
N SER A 121 -0.66 -0.70 3.20
CA SER A 121 0.58 -1.48 3.12
C SER A 121 1.33 -1.45 4.45
N ILE A 122 1.50 -0.25 5.02
CA ILE A 122 2.18 -0.10 6.33
C ILE A 122 1.42 -0.87 7.42
N LYS A 123 0.11 -0.66 7.52
CA LYS A 123 -0.72 -1.32 8.55
C LYS A 123 -0.73 -2.84 8.47
N LYS A 124 -0.48 -3.43 7.29
CA LYS A 124 -0.58 -4.88 7.07
C LYS A 124 0.75 -5.59 6.82
N ALA A 125 1.85 -4.86 6.65
CA ALA A 125 3.15 -5.45 6.41
C ALA A 125 3.65 -6.24 7.62
N LYS A 126 4.15 -7.45 7.42
CA LYS A 126 4.87 -8.22 8.44
C LYS A 126 6.18 -7.56 8.86
N SER A 127 6.79 -6.81 7.93
CA SER A 127 7.96 -5.98 8.16
C SER A 127 7.86 -4.73 7.30
N THR A 128 7.53 -3.61 7.93
CA THR A 128 7.45 -2.30 7.27
C THR A 128 8.81 -1.87 6.71
N LYS A 129 9.90 -2.24 7.39
CA LYS A 129 11.27 -2.05 6.90
C LYS A 129 11.50 -2.74 5.57
N LYS A 130 11.23 -4.06 5.49
CA LYS A 130 11.42 -4.84 4.25
C LYS A 130 10.50 -4.36 3.12
N TYR A 131 9.25 -4.00 3.47
CA TYR A 131 8.31 -3.42 2.52
C TYR A 131 8.86 -2.13 1.91
N LEU A 132 9.36 -1.20 2.75
CA LEU A 132 9.89 0.08 2.28
C LEU A 132 11.16 -0.11 1.45
N GLN A 133 12.07 -1.01 1.87
CA GLN A 133 13.26 -1.33 1.10
C GLN A 133 12.91 -1.83 -0.31
N LEU A 134 11.99 -2.79 -0.41
CA LEU A 134 11.55 -3.29 -1.71
C LEU A 134 10.85 -2.21 -2.54
N ALA A 135 10.00 -1.39 -1.93
CA ALA A 135 9.34 -0.27 -2.61
C ALA A 135 10.35 0.75 -3.14
N ASP A 136 11.44 0.99 -2.41
CA ASP A 136 12.51 1.90 -2.83
C ASP A 136 13.35 1.30 -3.97
N GLU A 137 13.78 0.05 -3.84
CA GLU A 137 14.50 -0.70 -4.88
C GLU A 137 13.75 -0.76 -6.21
N LEU A 138 12.42 -0.82 -6.16
CA LEU A 138 11.54 -0.83 -7.32
C LEU A 138 11.13 0.58 -7.79
N GLY A 139 11.61 1.66 -7.15
CA GLY A 139 11.36 3.04 -7.53
C GLY A 139 9.98 3.60 -7.12
N PHE A 140 9.22 2.89 -6.27
CA PHE A 140 7.89 3.34 -5.83
C PHE A 140 7.92 4.43 -4.78
N THR A 141 8.95 4.51 -3.93
CA THR A 141 9.05 5.58 -2.92
C THR A 141 9.02 6.97 -3.55
N LYS A 142 9.67 7.16 -4.69
CA LYS A 142 9.65 8.41 -5.46
C LYS A 142 8.27 8.73 -6.06
N GLN A 143 7.43 7.74 -6.28
CA GLN A 143 6.07 7.91 -6.77
C GLN A 143 5.08 8.22 -5.63
N ILE A 144 5.30 7.60 -4.46
CA ILE A 144 4.43 7.71 -3.28
C ILE A 144 4.71 9.01 -2.52
N LEU A 145 5.99 9.32 -2.33
CA LEU A 145 6.47 10.48 -1.56
C LEU A 145 7.51 11.25 -2.40
N PRO A 146 7.08 11.87 -3.52
CA PRO A 146 8.00 12.61 -4.39
C PRO A 146 8.60 13.80 -3.63
N ARG A 147 9.90 14.05 -3.82
CA ARG A 147 10.65 15.16 -3.21
C ARG A 147 10.95 15.03 -1.71
N TYR A 148 10.63 13.89 -1.08
CA TYR A 148 11.01 13.63 0.30
C TYR A 148 12.27 12.77 0.38
N GLN A 149 13.11 13.08 1.37
CA GLN A 149 14.20 12.19 1.76
C GLN A 149 13.63 11.08 2.62
N ILE A 150 13.70 9.84 2.13
CA ILE A 150 13.18 8.67 2.84
C ILE A 150 14.30 8.04 3.64
N SER A 151 14.05 7.84 4.93
CA SER A 151 14.97 7.11 5.83
C SER A 151 14.41 5.72 6.08
N ILE A 152 15.18 4.68 5.77
CA ILE A 152 14.77 3.30 6.06
C ILE A 152 14.72 3.10 7.59
N PRO A 153 13.60 2.64 8.16
CA PRO A 153 13.47 2.45 9.60
C PRO A 153 14.30 1.25 10.10
N TYR A 154 14.81 1.35 11.34
CA TYR A 154 15.51 0.24 12.01
C TYR A 154 14.54 -0.77 12.63
N ILE A 155 13.33 -0.32 12.97
CA ILE A 155 12.28 -1.11 13.62
C ILE A 155 11.09 -1.30 12.71
N ASN A 156 10.29 -2.30 13.00
CA ASN A 156 8.97 -2.47 12.38
C ASN A 156 7.97 -1.58 13.11
N GLU A 157 7.29 -0.74 12.35
CA GLU A 157 6.23 0.13 12.86
C GLU A 157 5.03 0.06 11.93
N ASN A 158 3.91 -0.38 12.46
CA ASN A 158 2.65 -0.53 11.73
C ASN A 158 1.66 0.61 11.99
N ASP A 159 1.91 1.46 12.99
CA ASP A 159 1.24 2.75 13.09
C ASP A 159 1.80 3.65 11.99
N TYR A 160 0.94 4.03 11.05
CA TYR A 160 1.39 4.75 9.87
C TYR A 160 1.82 6.20 10.16
N ILE A 161 1.33 6.81 11.24
CA ILE A 161 1.75 8.17 11.66
C ILE A 161 3.19 8.11 12.21
N LEU A 162 3.46 7.18 13.13
CA LEU A 162 4.81 6.95 13.65
C LEU A 162 5.77 6.54 12.54
N PHE A 163 5.32 5.65 11.65
CA PHE A 163 6.11 5.24 10.48
C PHE A 163 6.45 6.43 9.57
N LEU A 164 5.48 7.26 9.21
CA LEU A 164 5.72 8.47 8.40
C LEU A 164 6.61 9.47 9.10
N ALA A 165 6.38 9.73 10.39
CA ALA A 165 7.24 10.60 11.16
C ALA A 165 8.70 10.11 11.14
N TRP A 166 8.91 8.82 11.29
CA TRP A 166 10.24 8.24 11.24
C TRP A 166 10.90 8.34 9.87
N ILE A 167 10.23 7.90 8.81
CA ILE A 167 10.84 7.88 7.46
C ILE A 167 11.08 9.29 6.90
N LEU A 168 10.32 10.28 7.38
CA LEU A 168 10.43 11.67 6.96
C LEU A 168 11.28 12.54 7.89
N ARG A 169 11.91 11.98 8.93
CA ARG A 169 12.65 12.73 9.97
C ARG A 169 13.78 13.64 9.47
N LYS A 170 14.29 13.38 8.28
CA LYS A 170 15.33 14.22 7.65
C LYS A 170 14.77 15.41 6.87
N ASN A 171 13.45 15.52 6.78
CA ASN A 171 12.81 16.62 6.08
C ASN A 171 12.44 17.72 7.08
N ASP A 172 12.51 18.97 6.64
CA ASP A 172 12.09 20.10 7.47
C ASP A 172 10.57 20.12 7.68
N VAL A 173 10.11 20.75 8.77
CA VAL A 173 8.70 20.79 9.18
C VAL A 173 7.81 21.44 8.12
N ASN A 174 8.32 22.44 7.39
CA ASN A 174 7.55 23.10 6.33
C ASN A 174 7.38 22.20 5.10
N SER A 175 8.41 21.41 4.79
CA SER A 175 8.31 20.40 3.74
C SER A 175 7.26 19.35 4.07
N ILE A 176 7.14 18.91 5.34
CA ILE A 176 6.13 17.93 5.76
C ILE A 176 4.70 18.46 5.53
N ARG A 177 4.46 19.77 5.65
CA ARG A 177 3.16 20.37 5.29
C ARG A 177 2.70 20.05 3.86
N LYS A 178 3.65 19.88 2.94
CA LYS A 178 3.35 19.57 1.52
C LYS A 178 2.74 18.18 1.32
N LEU A 179 2.66 17.33 2.38
CA LEU A 179 1.88 16.08 2.36
C LEU A 179 0.40 16.34 2.05
N ASN A 180 -0.13 17.53 2.34
CA ASN A 180 -1.47 17.91 1.90
C ASN A 180 -1.63 17.77 0.38
N GLY A 181 -0.61 18.18 -0.39
CA GLY A 181 -0.57 17.97 -1.84
C GLY A 181 -0.54 16.49 -2.29
N LEU A 182 -0.37 15.56 -1.35
CA LEU A 182 -0.46 14.10 -1.54
C LEU A 182 -1.72 13.52 -0.90
N ALA A 183 -2.72 14.37 -0.62
CA ALA A 183 -4.03 14.03 -0.06
C ALA A 183 -3.99 13.42 1.35
N TYR A 184 -2.94 13.66 2.14
CA TYR A 184 -2.94 13.28 3.56
C TYR A 184 -3.85 14.23 4.35
N PRO A 185 -4.63 13.72 5.34
CA PRO A 185 -5.45 14.56 6.22
C PRO A 185 -4.61 15.58 6.98
N ASN A 186 -5.14 16.78 7.19
CA ASN A 186 -4.43 17.83 7.92
C ASN A 186 -4.03 17.40 9.34
N GLN A 187 -4.89 16.66 10.04
CA GLN A 187 -4.59 16.16 11.39
C GLN A 187 -3.39 15.20 11.37
N ASP A 188 -3.28 14.33 10.37
CA ASP A 188 -2.16 13.41 10.23
C ASP A 188 -0.85 14.18 10.00
N ILE A 189 -0.91 15.23 9.17
CA ILE A 189 0.24 16.08 8.88
C ILE A 189 0.72 16.78 10.15
N VAL A 190 -0.22 17.33 10.96
CA VAL A 190 0.11 17.97 12.25
C VAL A 190 0.76 16.95 13.19
N ASN A 191 0.23 15.74 13.27
CA ASN A 191 0.76 14.68 14.11
C ASN A 191 2.18 14.28 13.68
N ILE A 192 2.41 14.13 12.38
CA ILE A 192 3.73 13.78 11.82
C ILE A 192 4.74 14.91 12.09
N GLN A 193 4.35 16.16 11.87
CA GLN A 193 5.21 17.32 12.16
C GLN A 193 5.61 17.36 13.63
N PHE A 194 4.63 17.18 14.51
CA PHE A 194 4.87 17.17 15.95
C PHE A 194 5.87 16.07 16.36
N LEU A 195 5.66 14.83 15.90
CA LEU A 195 6.56 13.73 16.19
C LEU A 195 7.98 13.97 15.64
N ASN A 196 8.10 14.61 14.47
CA ASN A 196 9.40 14.99 13.93
C ASN A 196 10.10 16.04 14.80
N VAL A 197 9.36 17.02 15.30
CA VAL A 197 9.90 18.03 16.23
C VAL A 197 10.35 17.35 17.53
N LEU A 198 9.52 16.43 18.10
CA LEU A 198 9.89 15.72 19.32
C LEU A 198 11.19 14.92 19.20
N GLN A 199 11.46 14.32 18.05
CA GLN A 199 12.71 13.57 17.82
C GLN A 199 13.96 14.45 17.90
N SER A 200 13.82 15.76 17.70
CA SER A 200 14.91 16.73 17.83
C SER A 200 15.07 17.30 19.25
N PHE A 201 14.10 17.05 20.15
CA PHE A 201 14.15 17.57 21.54
C PHE A 201 14.75 16.54 22.49
N LYS A 202 15.63 17.03 23.39
CA LYS A 202 16.08 16.24 24.56
C LYS A 202 14.92 16.10 25.57
N PRO A 203 14.88 15.03 26.40
CA PRO A 203 13.70 14.68 27.26
C PRO A 203 13.25 15.72 28.28
N GLN A 204 13.91 16.87 28.39
CA GLN A 204 13.68 17.86 29.44
C GLN A 204 12.43 18.72 29.26
N ASN A 205 11.71 18.62 28.14
CA ASN A 205 10.55 19.48 27.84
C ASN A 205 9.19 18.76 27.91
N ILE A 206 8.96 18.01 28.98
CA ILE A 206 7.68 17.30 29.26
C ILE A 206 6.46 18.24 29.18
N PHE A 207 6.61 19.52 29.50
CA PHE A 207 5.51 20.50 29.44
C PHE A 207 5.05 20.80 27.99
N LEU A 208 5.98 20.92 27.05
CA LEU A 208 5.65 21.08 25.64
C LEU A 208 4.97 19.83 25.06
N ILE A 209 5.40 18.66 25.48
CA ILE A 209 4.79 17.37 25.11
C ILE A 209 3.33 17.33 25.54
N LYS A 210 3.00 17.68 26.79
CA LYS A 210 1.63 17.71 27.32
C LYS A 210 0.74 18.70 26.58
N LYS A 211 1.22 19.94 26.35
CA LYS A 211 0.46 20.98 25.63
C LYS A 211 0.16 20.61 24.18
N PHE A 212 1.01 19.81 23.54
CA PHE A 212 0.79 19.29 22.20
C PHE A 212 -0.08 18.03 22.17
N GLN A 213 -0.05 17.18 23.19
CA GLN A 213 -0.98 16.05 23.35
C GLN A 213 -2.44 16.51 23.29
N GLU A 214 -2.75 17.62 23.95
CA GLU A 214 -4.09 18.22 23.95
C GLU A 214 -4.54 18.69 22.56
N LYS A 215 -3.58 19.09 21.70
CA LYS A 215 -3.85 19.57 20.33
C LYS A 215 -3.85 18.49 19.27
N THR A 216 -3.15 17.37 19.47
CA THR A 216 -2.81 16.41 18.38
C THR A 216 -3.66 15.13 18.39
N LYS A 217 -4.50 14.89 19.39
CA LYS A 217 -5.26 13.63 19.53
C LYS A 217 -4.40 12.34 19.42
N LEU A 218 -3.09 12.46 19.63
CA LEU A 218 -2.19 11.31 19.68
C LEU A 218 -2.41 10.51 20.96
N SER A 219 -2.41 9.19 20.88
CA SER A 219 -2.48 8.33 22.04
C SER A 219 -1.18 8.43 22.89
N LYS A 220 -1.26 8.12 24.18
CA LYS A 220 -0.07 8.09 25.06
C LYS A 220 1.03 7.19 24.50
N GLY A 221 0.68 6.05 23.87
CA GLY A 221 1.63 5.12 23.29
C GLY A 221 2.30 5.60 21.98
N GLN A 222 1.79 6.68 21.37
CA GLN A 222 2.41 7.28 20.20
C GLN A 222 3.45 8.37 20.54
N ILE A 223 3.55 8.74 21.82
CA ILE A 223 4.42 9.83 22.28
C ILE A 223 5.56 9.32 23.17
N LEU A 224 5.41 8.15 23.80
CA LEU A 224 6.45 7.47 24.58
C LEU A 224 7.29 6.54 23.69
#